data_97aa45951186a8287228bc97c9b7f08f
#
_entry.id   97aa45951186a8287228bc97c9b7f08f
#
_cell.length_a   1.000
_cell.length_b   1.000
_cell.length_c   1.000
_cell.angle_alpha   90.00
_cell.angle_beta   90.00
_cell.angle_gamma   90.00
#
_symmetry.space_group_name_H-M   'P 1'
#
loop_
_entity.id
_entity.type
_entity.pdbx_description
1 polymer ?
#
loop_
_entity_poly.entity_id
_entity_poly.type
_entity_poly.pdbx_seq_one_letter_code
_entity_poly.pdbx_strand_id
1 'polypeptide(L)'
;MLLYLYNMQVHFNDLINLEDLFDQIKPTTYDETTDKDIEDFKESIQYFISDYIDTHIESYKEKGFETVMFEDLYKLIKQAYVDIDDYFKSDTHYESTLWDAIQIYLHKHNAFRSYCNTNIVNKPDVKILKQKLKSYENMEQPEQLSKEWFEFRREGLSASDLYKALDSQSKQNNLALSKCEPIDFNKKFSSNINSPCHNGHRYEPLSIMHYEKDFNTKVGEFGCIKHSIHKFLRASPDGINIDPTNDRYGRLVEVKNPTSRVLDGVPEKAYWVQMQMQMEVWDLDECDFLETTFKEYEDEGVV
;
A
#
# COMPACT_ATOMS: atom_id res chain seq x y z
N MET A 1 -32.24 8.06 12.64
CA MET A 1 -31.62 7.36 13.78
C MET A 1 -30.23 6.81 13.45
N LEU A 2 -30.02 6.23 12.29
CA LEU A 2 -28.70 5.81 11.76
C LEU A 2 -27.70 6.97 11.58
N LEU A 3 -28.17 8.19 11.29
CA LEU A 3 -27.32 9.39 11.25
C LEU A 3 -26.58 9.70 12.57
N TYR A 4 -27.00 9.09 13.68
CA TYR A 4 -26.36 9.27 14.99
C TYR A 4 -25.11 8.39 15.17
N LEU A 5 -25.06 7.24 14.48
CA LEU A 5 -23.88 6.35 14.49
C LEU A 5 -22.71 6.93 13.69
N TYR A 6 -22.98 7.74 12.68
CA TYR A 6 -21.97 8.36 11.82
C TYR A 6 -21.04 9.34 12.54
N ASN A 7 -21.41 9.79 13.74
CA ASN A 7 -20.63 10.73 14.54
C ASN A 7 -19.99 10.12 15.81
N MET A 8 -20.16 8.84 16.05
CA MET A 8 -19.49 8.14 17.17
C MET A 8 -18.26 7.40 16.64
N GLN A 9 -17.06 7.85 17.02
CA GLN A 9 -15.84 7.07 16.89
C GLN A 9 -15.90 5.91 17.89
N VAL A 10 -16.39 4.76 17.44
CA VAL A 10 -16.38 3.51 18.21
C VAL A 10 -15.17 2.71 17.74
N HIS A 11 -14.17 2.51 18.58
CA HIS A 11 -13.02 1.66 18.26
C HIS A 11 -13.40 0.20 18.37
N PHE A 12 -12.77 -0.68 17.57
CA PHE A 12 -13.01 -2.13 17.59
C PHE A 12 -12.90 -2.74 18.99
N ASN A 13 -12.02 -2.21 19.84
CA ASN A 13 -11.89 -2.60 21.25
C ASN A 13 -13.10 -2.19 22.13
N ASP A 14 -13.92 -1.27 21.65
CA ASP A 14 -15.16 -0.84 22.34
C ASP A 14 -16.38 -1.66 21.88
N LEU A 15 -16.20 -2.56 20.88
CA LEU A 15 -17.25 -3.44 20.38
C LEU A 15 -17.78 -4.41 21.46
N ILE A 16 -17.03 -4.62 22.54
CA ILE A 16 -17.49 -5.34 23.75
C ILE A 16 -18.72 -4.63 24.38
N ASN A 17 -18.86 -3.32 24.16
CA ASN A 17 -20.00 -2.52 24.62
C ASN A 17 -21.07 -2.34 23.55
N LEU A 18 -20.95 -3.02 22.40
CA LEU A 18 -21.94 -2.94 21.32
C LEU A 18 -23.29 -3.53 21.71
N GLU A 19 -23.34 -4.50 22.61
CA GLU A 19 -24.62 -5.03 23.13
C GLU A 19 -25.48 -3.89 23.66
N ASP A 20 -24.92 -2.97 24.47
CA ASP A 20 -25.64 -1.83 25.02
C ASP A 20 -26.06 -0.84 23.92
N LEU A 21 -25.25 -0.67 22.89
CA LEU A 21 -25.53 0.24 21.78
C LEU A 21 -26.61 -0.33 20.86
N PHE A 22 -26.56 -1.64 20.59
CA PHE A 22 -27.54 -2.34 19.78
C PHE A 22 -28.90 -2.50 20.48
N ASP A 23 -28.91 -2.69 21.81
CA ASP A 23 -30.15 -2.67 22.57
C ASP A 23 -30.87 -1.33 22.53
N GLN A 24 -30.12 -0.22 22.37
CA GLN A 24 -30.71 1.12 22.17
C GLN A 24 -31.24 1.33 20.74
N ILE A 25 -30.80 0.55 19.77
CA ILE A 25 -31.14 0.69 18.33
C ILE A 25 -32.21 -0.34 17.92
N LYS A 26 -32.47 -1.36 18.76
CA LYS A 26 -33.47 -2.38 18.45
C LYS A 26 -34.82 -1.71 18.09
N PRO A 27 -35.35 -1.96 16.88
CA PRO A 27 -36.71 -1.52 16.56
C PRO A 27 -37.70 -2.26 17.45
N THR A 28 -38.63 -1.56 18.02
CA THR A 28 -39.68 -2.12 18.89
C THR A 28 -40.77 -2.87 18.14
N THR A 29 -40.73 -2.85 16.81
CA THR A 29 -41.65 -3.59 15.91
C THR A 29 -40.90 -4.03 14.67
N TYR A 30 -41.04 -5.31 14.33
CA TYR A 30 -40.48 -5.91 13.12
C TYR A 30 -41.40 -5.58 11.94
N ASP A 31 -41.09 -4.51 11.21
CA ASP A 31 -41.61 -4.30 9.87
C ASP A 31 -40.80 -5.16 8.86
N GLU A 32 -41.40 -5.54 7.73
CA GLU A 32 -40.70 -6.29 6.69
C GLU A 32 -39.44 -5.53 6.24
N THR A 33 -38.29 -6.21 6.23
CA THR A 33 -36.99 -5.67 5.79
C THR A 33 -37.09 -5.12 4.37
N THR A 34 -36.80 -3.85 4.21
CA THR A 34 -36.79 -3.18 2.92
C THR A 34 -35.41 -3.19 2.29
N ASP A 35 -35.33 -3.02 0.95
CA ASP A 35 -34.04 -2.86 0.25
C ASP A 35 -33.22 -1.70 0.83
N LYS A 36 -33.88 -0.67 1.37
CA LYS A 36 -33.22 0.43 2.03
C LYS A 36 -32.54 0.01 3.35
N ASP A 37 -33.17 -0.88 4.11
CA ASP A 37 -32.58 -1.39 5.36
C ASP A 37 -31.32 -2.21 5.07
N ILE A 38 -31.29 -2.93 3.96
CA ILE A 38 -30.12 -3.66 3.48
C ILE A 38 -28.98 -2.69 3.08
N GLU A 39 -29.28 -1.61 2.39
CA GLU A 39 -28.30 -0.60 2.02
C GLU A 39 -27.78 0.12 3.29
N ASP A 40 -28.64 0.52 4.20
CA ASP A 40 -28.25 1.15 5.48
C ASP A 40 -27.38 0.21 6.33
N PHE A 41 -27.64 -1.09 6.30
CA PHE A 41 -26.81 -2.11 6.94
C PHE A 41 -25.42 -2.20 6.29
N LYS A 42 -25.36 -2.25 4.94
CA LYS A 42 -24.08 -2.27 4.21
C LYS A 42 -23.24 -1.03 4.48
N GLU A 43 -23.85 0.15 4.57
CA GLU A 43 -23.15 1.39 4.93
C GLU A 43 -22.60 1.33 6.36
N SER A 44 -23.36 0.79 7.30
CA SER A 44 -22.92 0.63 8.70
C SER A 44 -21.73 -0.33 8.81
N ILE A 45 -21.75 -1.44 8.08
CA ILE A 45 -20.66 -2.41 8.04
C ILE A 45 -19.38 -1.78 7.50
N GLN A 46 -19.44 -0.82 6.58
CA GLN A 46 -18.26 -0.15 6.04
C GLN A 46 -17.42 0.52 7.13
N TYR A 47 -18.08 1.05 8.16
CA TYR A 47 -17.40 1.63 9.31
C TYR A 47 -16.63 0.56 10.12
N PHE A 48 -17.24 -0.58 10.39
CA PHE A 48 -16.59 -1.68 11.11
C PHE A 48 -15.41 -2.27 10.32
N ILE A 49 -15.53 -2.33 8.99
CA ILE A 49 -14.43 -2.76 8.14
C ILE A 49 -13.25 -1.79 8.24
N SER A 50 -13.51 -0.47 8.21
CA SER A 50 -12.47 0.54 8.36
C SER A 50 -11.74 0.41 9.70
N ASP A 51 -12.49 0.32 10.79
CA ASP A 51 -11.94 0.20 12.13
C ASP A 51 -11.15 -1.11 12.33
N TYR A 52 -11.64 -2.22 11.75
CA TYR A 52 -10.92 -3.49 11.75
C TYR A 52 -9.57 -3.38 11.04
N ILE A 53 -9.56 -2.77 9.85
CA ILE A 53 -8.33 -2.58 9.06
C ILE A 53 -7.35 -1.69 9.84
N ASP A 54 -7.80 -0.58 10.41
CA ASP A 54 -6.96 0.34 11.18
C ASP A 54 -6.35 -0.33 12.40
N THR A 55 -7.13 -1.18 13.08
CA THR A 55 -6.67 -1.93 14.26
C THR A 55 -5.70 -3.06 13.89
N HIS A 56 -5.89 -3.70 12.72
CA HIS A 56 -5.09 -4.84 12.26
C HIS A 56 -4.17 -4.49 11.10
N ILE A 57 -3.75 -3.23 11.00
CA ILE A 57 -2.99 -2.71 9.87
C ILE A 57 -1.67 -3.48 9.60
N GLU A 58 -1.06 -4.06 10.64
CA GLU A 58 0.15 -4.85 10.48
C GLU A 58 -0.10 -6.21 9.80
N SER A 59 -1.26 -6.80 10.04
CA SER A 59 -1.68 -8.07 9.42
C SER A 59 -2.28 -7.88 8.03
N TYR A 60 -2.59 -6.65 7.65
CA TYR A 60 -3.20 -6.31 6.36
C TYR A 60 -2.42 -6.83 5.15
N LYS A 61 -1.09 -6.96 5.28
CA LYS A 61 -0.18 -7.51 4.27
C LYS A 61 -0.22 -9.04 4.16
N GLU A 62 -0.83 -9.74 5.11
CA GLU A 62 -0.78 -11.19 5.19
C GLU A 62 -1.77 -11.84 4.23
N LYS A 63 -1.36 -12.97 3.67
CA LYS A 63 -2.22 -13.76 2.79
C LYS A 63 -3.45 -14.23 3.56
N GLY A 64 -4.63 -13.99 2.99
CA GLY A 64 -5.89 -14.40 3.60
C GLY A 64 -6.45 -13.41 4.62
N PHE A 65 -5.85 -12.22 4.77
CA PHE A 65 -6.37 -11.17 5.66
C PHE A 65 -7.87 -10.93 5.49
N GLU A 66 -8.36 -10.87 4.25
CA GLU A 66 -9.78 -10.69 3.96
C GLU A 66 -10.67 -11.80 4.53
N THR A 67 -10.18 -13.05 4.44
CA THR A 67 -10.91 -14.20 4.99
C THR A 67 -10.97 -14.13 6.50
N VAL A 68 -9.86 -13.79 7.14
CA VAL A 68 -9.79 -13.62 8.61
C VAL A 68 -10.69 -12.47 9.05
N MET A 69 -10.62 -11.33 8.36
CA MET A 69 -11.49 -10.18 8.62
C MET A 69 -12.96 -10.54 8.49
N PHE A 70 -13.32 -11.27 7.42
CA PHE A 70 -14.70 -11.76 7.23
C PHE A 70 -15.14 -12.64 8.39
N GLU A 71 -14.34 -13.63 8.78
CA GLU A 71 -14.67 -14.55 9.87
C GLU A 71 -14.84 -13.82 11.20
N ASP A 72 -13.99 -12.86 11.50
CA ASP A 72 -14.04 -12.12 12.76
C ASP A 72 -15.21 -11.14 12.79
N LEU A 73 -15.44 -10.39 11.71
CA LEU A 73 -16.61 -9.53 11.59
C LEU A 73 -17.92 -10.32 11.60
N TYR A 74 -17.95 -11.49 10.94
CA TYR A 74 -19.12 -12.38 10.95
C TYR A 74 -19.49 -12.83 12.36
N LYS A 75 -18.49 -13.33 13.12
CA LYS A 75 -18.69 -13.75 14.52
C LYS A 75 -19.18 -12.61 15.39
N LEU A 76 -18.53 -11.45 15.27
CA LEU A 76 -18.85 -10.27 16.04
C LEU A 76 -20.27 -9.79 15.80
N ILE A 77 -20.65 -9.58 14.53
CA ILE A 77 -21.96 -9.07 14.17
C ILE A 77 -23.04 -10.11 14.51
N LYS A 78 -22.75 -11.42 14.34
CA LYS A 78 -23.69 -12.48 14.74
C LYS A 78 -23.92 -12.53 16.24
N GLN A 79 -22.90 -12.26 17.07
CA GLN A 79 -23.07 -12.16 18.52
C GLN A 79 -23.84 -10.90 18.93
N ALA A 80 -23.58 -9.79 18.27
CA ALA A 80 -24.25 -8.52 18.56
C ALA A 80 -25.73 -8.50 18.13
N TYR A 81 -26.08 -9.28 17.12
CA TYR A 81 -27.40 -9.34 16.54
C TYR A 81 -28.00 -10.73 16.69
N VAL A 82 -28.17 -11.21 17.92
CA VAL A 82 -28.80 -12.51 18.20
C VAL A 82 -30.21 -12.63 17.60
N ASP A 83 -30.90 -11.49 17.37
CA ASP A 83 -32.23 -11.45 16.76
C ASP A 83 -32.22 -11.18 15.23
N ILE A 84 -31.04 -11.14 14.60
CA ILE A 84 -30.94 -10.92 13.14
C ILE A 84 -31.40 -12.12 12.31
N ASP A 85 -31.49 -13.32 12.90
CA ASP A 85 -32.00 -14.50 12.19
C ASP A 85 -33.40 -14.28 11.61
N ASP A 86 -34.22 -13.43 12.23
CA ASP A 86 -35.50 -13.02 11.68
C ASP A 86 -35.37 -11.95 10.57
N TYR A 87 -34.29 -11.19 10.55
CA TYR A 87 -34.05 -10.10 9.61
C TYR A 87 -33.47 -10.61 8.28
N PHE A 88 -32.49 -11.47 8.35
CA PHE A 88 -31.91 -12.13 7.17
C PHE A 88 -32.39 -13.56 7.10
N LYS A 89 -33.51 -13.84 6.57
CA LYS A 89 -34.23 -15.13 6.37
C LYS A 89 -33.34 -16.40 6.20
N SER A 90 -32.02 -16.27 6.14
CA SER A 90 -31.05 -17.36 6.14
C SER A 90 -29.63 -16.84 6.44
N ASP A 91 -28.80 -17.65 7.12
CA ASP A 91 -27.37 -17.42 7.33
C ASP A 91 -26.62 -17.09 6.03
N THR A 92 -26.97 -17.78 4.92
CA THR A 92 -26.34 -17.59 3.62
C THR A 92 -26.56 -16.19 3.04
N HIS A 93 -27.71 -15.58 3.29
CA HIS A 93 -27.99 -14.22 2.80
C HIS A 93 -27.18 -13.18 3.59
N TYR A 94 -27.04 -13.39 4.88
CA TYR A 94 -26.22 -12.55 5.75
C TYR A 94 -24.74 -12.63 5.39
N GLU A 95 -24.20 -13.85 5.22
CA GLU A 95 -22.81 -14.07 4.78
C GLU A 95 -22.51 -13.37 3.45
N SER A 96 -23.41 -13.51 2.47
CA SER A 96 -23.24 -12.87 1.16
C SER A 96 -23.26 -11.33 1.28
N THR A 97 -24.14 -10.78 2.11
CA THR A 97 -24.25 -9.32 2.32
C THR A 97 -23.00 -8.75 3.00
N LEU A 98 -22.47 -9.45 4.00
CA LEU A 98 -21.22 -9.05 4.66
C LEU A 98 -20.03 -9.14 3.70
N TRP A 99 -19.93 -10.22 2.94
CA TRP A 99 -18.88 -10.38 1.95
C TRP A 99 -18.92 -9.31 0.87
N ASP A 100 -20.11 -9.02 0.34
CA ASP A 100 -20.32 -7.94 -0.64
C ASP A 100 -19.90 -6.58 -0.07
N ALA A 101 -20.26 -6.29 1.19
CA ALA A 101 -19.86 -5.05 1.85
C ALA A 101 -18.34 -4.93 1.99
N ILE A 102 -17.65 -6.02 2.35
CA ILE A 102 -16.19 -6.08 2.40
C ILE A 102 -15.60 -5.81 1.01
N GLN A 103 -16.10 -6.47 -0.04
CA GLN A 103 -15.61 -6.30 -1.41
C GLN A 103 -15.84 -4.87 -1.91
N ILE A 104 -16.99 -4.28 -1.64
CA ILE A 104 -17.30 -2.89 -2.00
C ILE A 104 -16.34 -1.93 -1.29
N TYR A 105 -16.11 -2.13 0.01
CA TYR A 105 -15.17 -1.29 0.78
C TYR A 105 -13.77 -1.38 0.21
N LEU A 106 -13.26 -2.58 0.04
CA LEU A 106 -11.92 -2.84 -0.46
C LEU A 106 -11.73 -2.26 -1.87
N HIS A 107 -12.72 -2.44 -2.74
CA HIS A 107 -12.69 -1.87 -4.10
C HIS A 107 -12.66 -0.33 -4.07
N LYS A 108 -13.49 0.28 -3.23
CA LYS A 108 -13.58 1.75 -3.09
C LYS A 108 -12.29 2.37 -2.52
N HIS A 109 -11.63 1.67 -1.62
CA HIS A 109 -10.44 2.16 -0.91
C HIS A 109 -9.12 1.60 -1.46
N ASN A 110 -9.13 0.92 -2.62
CA ASN A 110 -7.96 0.31 -3.26
C ASN A 110 -7.14 -0.56 -2.29
N ALA A 111 -7.83 -1.31 -1.45
CA ALA A 111 -7.22 -2.00 -0.32
C ALA A 111 -6.47 -3.29 -0.70
N PHE A 112 -6.50 -3.72 -1.96
CA PHE A 112 -5.91 -4.99 -2.42
C PHE A 112 -4.41 -4.97 -2.69
N ARG A 113 -3.67 -4.01 -2.18
CA ARG A 113 -2.21 -3.98 -2.25
C ARG A 113 -1.60 -4.95 -1.24
N SER A 114 -2.08 -6.20 -1.22
CA SER A 114 -1.60 -7.23 -0.31
C SER A 114 -0.28 -7.84 -0.79
N TYR A 115 0.50 -8.35 0.17
CA TYR A 115 1.82 -8.97 -0.06
C TYR A 115 1.79 -10.14 -1.06
N CYS A 116 0.71 -10.87 -1.16
CA CYS A 116 0.63 -12.13 -1.92
C CYS A 116 -0.18 -12.06 -3.21
N ASN A 117 -0.64 -10.91 -3.66
CA ASN A 117 -1.26 -10.75 -4.97
C ASN A 117 -2.40 -11.76 -5.28
N THR A 118 -3.04 -12.31 -4.26
CA THR A 118 -4.01 -13.39 -4.41
C THR A 118 -5.42 -12.91 -4.73
N ASN A 119 -5.67 -11.61 -4.59
CA ASN A 119 -7.02 -11.05 -4.61
C ASN A 119 -7.20 -9.91 -5.62
N ILE A 120 -6.28 -9.73 -6.56
CA ILE A 120 -6.51 -8.78 -7.66
C ILE A 120 -7.54 -9.41 -8.60
N VAL A 121 -8.80 -9.13 -8.28
CA VAL A 121 -9.94 -9.64 -9.04
C VAL A 121 -10.05 -8.94 -10.39
N ASN A 122 -9.61 -7.69 -10.50
CA ASN A 122 -9.70 -6.92 -11.74
C ASN A 122 -8.40 -6.18 -12.02
N LYS A 123 -7.58 -6.69 -12.94
CA LYS A 123 -6.47 -5.90 -13.48
C LYS A 123 -7.06 -4.64 -14.16
N PRO A 124 -6.47 -3.47 -13.93
CA PRO A 124 -6.88 -2.25 -14.62
C PRO A 124 -6.85 -2.46 -16.14
N ASP A 125 -7.82 -1.88 -16.87
CA ASP A 125 -7.80 -1.92 -18.33
C ASP A 125 -6.47 -1.35 -18.85
N VAL A 126 -5.80 -2.11 -19.71
CA VAL A 126 -4.51 -1.74 -20.33
C VAL A 126 -4.59 -0.36 -20.98
N LYS A 127 -5.76 0.04 -21.53
CA LYS A 127 -5.95 1.38 -22.09
C LYS A 127 -5.90 2.48 -21.03
N ILE A 128 -6.48 2.23 -19.86
CA ILE A 128 -6.46 3.17 -18.73
C ILE A 128 -5.03 3.29 -18.21
N LEU A 129 -4.35 2.16 -17.98
CA LEU A 129 -2.94 2.16 -17.57
C LEU A 129 -2.05 2.89 -18.57
N LYS A 130 -2.25 2.66 -19.87
CA LYS A 130 -1.48 3.36 -20.93
C LYS A 130 -1.68 4.87 -20.89
N GLN A 131 -2.90 5.34 -20.70
CA GLN A 131 -3.18 6.77 -20.55
C GLN A 131 -2.54 7.34 -19.29
N LYS A 132 -2.60 6.60 -18.18
CA LYS A 132 -2.00 6.98 -16.90
C LYS A 132 -0.48 7.08 -17.02
N LEU A 133 0.21 6.06 -17.51
CA LEU A 133 1.66 6.07 -17.70
C LEU A 133 2.11 7.20 -18.63
N LYS A 134 1.39 7.40 -19.74
CA LYS A 134 1.67 8.52 -20.64
C LYS A 134 1.49 9.89 -19.96
N SER A 135 0.54 10.03 -19.04
CA SER A 135 0.40 11.27 -18.27
C SER A 135 1.60 11.52 -17.35
N TYR A 136 2.16 10.46 -16.77
CA TYR A 136 3.36 10.55 -15.94
C TYR A 136 4.62 10.87 -16.73
N GLU A 137 4.79 10.32 -17.95
CA GLU A 137 5.90 10.66 -18.85
C GLU A 137 5.88 12.15 -19.23
N ASN A 138 4.69 12.75 -19.33
CA ASN A 138 4.54 14.15 -19.68
C ASN A 138 4.62 15.12 -18.46
N MET A 139 4.72 14.59 -17.23
CA MET A 139 4.91 15.43 -16.05
C MET A 139 6.33 15.97 -16.02
N GLU A 140 6.46 17.23 -15.65
CA GLU A 140 7.77 17.81 -15.33
C GLU A 140 8.32 17.16 -14.08
N GLN A 141 9.43 16.46 -14.21
CA GLN A 141 10.08 15.72 -13.15
C GLN A 141 11.55 16.15 -13.08
N PRO A 142 12.09 16.46 -11.89
CA PRO A 142 13.50 16.77 -11.77
C PRO A 142 14.35 15.52 -12.09
N GLU A 143 15.42 15.72 -12.84
CA GLU A 143 16.39 14.69 -13.15
C GLU A 143 16.97 14.07 -11.89
N GLN A 144 17.01 12.75 -11.81
CA GLN A 144 17.49 12.01 -10.65
C GLN A 144 18.92 12.43 -10.29
N LEU A 145 19.19 12.60 -8.99
CA LEU A 145 20.46 13.08 -8.44
C LEU A 145 20.83 14.53 -8.77
N SER A 146 20.00 15.28 -9.51
CA SER A 146 20.19 16.72 -9.67
C SER A 146 19.97 17.49 -8.36
N LYS A 147 20.42 18.77 -8.30
CA LYS A 147 20.12 19.62 -7.14
C LYS A 147 18.64 19.82 -6.96
N GLU A 148 17.93 20.04 -8.03
CA GLU A 148 16.47 20.20 -8.11
C GLU A 148 15.76 18.96 -7.57
N TRP A 149 16.27 17.77 -7.86
CA TRP A 149 15.73 16.52 -7.36
C TRP A 149 15.92 16.38 -5.83
N PHE A 150 17.09 16.75 -5.30
CA PHE A 150 17.32 16.74 -3.85
C PHE A 150 16.45 17.77 -3.13
N GLU A 151 16.29 18.97 -3.68
CA GLU A 151 15.42 20.00 -3.14
C GLU A 151 13.95 19.54 -3.18
N PHE A 152 13.52 19.02 -4.31
CA PHE A 152 12.19 18.46 -4.47
C PHE A 152 11.88 17.37 -3.44
N ARG A 153 12.81 16.44 -3.19
CA ARG A 153 12.62 15.38 -2.18
C ARG A 153 12.67 15.91 -0.75
N ARG A 154 13.45 16.95 -0.49
CA ARG A 154 13.54 17.56 0.85
C ARG A 154 12.26 18.28 1.25
N GLU A 155 11.61 18.98 0.34
CA GLU A 155 10.37 19.73 0.60
C GLU A 155 9.17 18.86 0.99
N GLY A 156 9.29 17.55 0.89
CA GLY A 156 8.24 16.62 1.24
C GLY A 156 8.77 15.37 1.93
N LEU A 157 7.85 14.46 2.24
CA LEU A 157 8.15 13.15 2.77
C LEU A 157 8.28 12.17 1.60
N SER A 158 9.49 11.63 1.39
CA SER A 158 9.73 10.65 0.34
C SER A 158 9.34 9.24 0.79
N ALA A 159 8.99 8.35 -0.15
CA ALA A 159 8.65 6.97 0.15
C ALA A 159 9.74 6.25 0.96
N SER A 160 11.02 6.47 0.64
CA SER A 160 12.16 5.91 1.37
C SER A 160 12.34 6.46 2.79
N ASP A 161 11.74 7.62 3.11
CA ASP A 161 11.80 8.22 4.43
C ASP A 161 10.56 7.92 5.30
N LEU A 162 9.48 7.43 4.69
CA LEU A 162 8.19 7.25 5.38
C LEU A 162 8.32 6.36 6.62
N TYR A 163 9.05 5.26 6.52
CA TYR A 163 9.24 4.36 7.65
C TYR A 163 9.89 5.06 8.86
N LYS A 164 10.79 6.03 8.63
CA LYS A 164 11.40 6.82 9.72
C LYS A 164 10.37 7.68 10.46
N ALA A 165 9.34 8.13 9.75
CA ALA A 165 8.24 8.90 10.36
C ALA A 165 7.30 8.01 11.21
N LEU A 166 7.27 6.72 10.93
CA LEU A 166 6.45 5.72 11.63
C LEU A 166 7.21 4.95 12.73
N ASP A 167 8.52 5.17 12.84
CA ASP A 167 9.40 4.47 13.79
C ASP A 167 9.54 5.27 15.12
N SER A 168 10.56 4.96 15.86
CA SER A 168 10.85 5.58 17.17
C SER A 168 10.95 7.10 17.12
N GLN A 169 10.64 7.75 18.26
CA GLN A 169 10.75 9.21 18.40
C GLN A 169 12.13 9.76 17.98
N SER A 170 13.20 8.98 18.21
CA SER A 170 14.57 9.38 17.79
C SER A 170 14.67 9.44 16.26
N LYS A 171 14.11 8.47 15.53
CA LYS A 171 14.13 8.48 14.06
C LYS A 171 13.22 9.58 13.48
N GLN A 172 12.08 9.83 14.11
CA GLN A 172 11.19 10.95 13.75
C GLN A 172 11.90 12.30 13.92
N ASN A 173 12.55 12.50 15.05
CA ASN A 173 13.31 13.74 15.33
C ASN A 173 14.46 13.94 14.33
N ASN A 174 15.22 12.89 14.03
CA ASN A 174 16.29 12.94 13.04
C ASN A 174 15.77 13.24 11.64
N LEU A 175 14.63 12.66 11.27
CA LEU A 175 13.96 12.97 10.00
C LEU A 175 13.56 14.45 9.94
N ALA A 176 12.87 14.94 10.96
CA ALA A 176 12.46 16.35 11.05
C ALA A 176 13.65 17.29 10.96
N LEU A 177 14.73 17.02 11.71
CA LEU A 177 15.98 17.80 11.65
C LEU A 177 16.56 17.81 10.24
N SER A 178 16.65 16.65 9.58
CA SER A 178 17.17 16.54 8.21
C SER A 178 16.36 17.32 7.18
N LYS A 179 15.06 17.53 7.43
CA LYS A 179 14.19 18.36 6.57
C LYS A 179 14.36 19.88 6.85
N CYS A 180 14.79 20.25 8.05
CA CYS A 180 15.01 21.65 8.43
C CYS A 180 16.42 22.14 8.04
N GLU A 181 17.42 21.26 8.04
CA GLU A 181 18.80 21.62 7.69
C GLU A 181 18.98 21.92 6.20
N PRO A 182 19.81 22.89 5.81
CA PRO A 182 20.17 23.11 4.41
C PRO A 182 20.83 21.87 3.81
N ILE A 183 20.60 21.64 2.50
CA ILE A 183 21.28 20.56 1.80
C ILE A 183 22.77 20.96 1.60
N ASP A 184 23.68 20.20 2.18
CA ASP A 184 25.10 20.29 1.84
C ASP A 184 25.38 19.48 0.58
N PHE A 185 25.35 20.15 -0.55
CA PHE A 185 25.61 19.52 -1.85
C PHE A 185 27.04 18.99 -1.97
N ASN A 186 28.01 19.61 -1.32
CA ASN A 186 29.41 19.13 -1.37
C ASN A 186 29.51 17.75 -0.71
N LYS A 187 28.88 17.57 0.43
CA LYS A 187 28.81 16.27 1.13
C LYS A 187 28.01 15.23 0.34
N LYS A 188 26.94 15.64 -0.33
CA LYS A 188 26.09 14.72 -1.13
C LYS A 188 26.79 14.21 -2.38
N PHE A 189 27.59 15.05 -3.05
CA PHE A 189 28.33 14.67 -4.25
C PHE A 189 29.71 14.05 -3.96
N SER A 190 30.24 14.17 -2.75
CA SER A 190 31.45 13.45 -2.32
C SER A 190 31.09 12.05 -1.82
N SER A 191 30.70 11.17 -2.71
CA SER A 191 30.32 9.81 -2.32
C SER A 191 31.55 8.95 -2.06
N ASN A 192 31.57 8.26 -0.92
CA ASN A 192 32.50 7.15 -0.72
C ASN A 192 32.09 6.01 -1.68
N ILE A 193 32.93 5.71 -2.66
CA ILE A 193 32.73 4.71 -3.70
C ILE A 193 32.40 3.31 -3.13
N ASN A 194 32.84 3.03 -1.91
CA ASN A 194 32.62 1.78 -1.20
C ASN A 194 31.43 1.83 -0.22
N SER A 195 30.58 2.86 -0.30
CA SER A 195 29.40 2.92 0.58
C SER A 195 28.30 1.96 0.09
N PRO A 196 27.49 1.35 0.99
CA PRO A 196 26.37 0.53 0.59
C PRO A 196 25.37 1.24 -0.36
N CYS A 197 25.19 2.56 -0.18
CA CYS A 197 24.36 3.36 -1.08
C CYS A 197 24.95 3.44 -2.50
N HIS A 198 26.29 3.58 -2.61
CA HIS A 198 26.94 3.63 -3.92
C HIS A 198 26.82 2.28 -4.63
N ASN A 199 27.02 1.18 -3.91
CA ASN A 199 26.83 -0.16 -4.43
C ASN A 199 25.39 -0.39 -4.90
N GLY A 200 24.38 0.11 -4.15
CA GLY A 200 22.99 0.08 -4.56
C GLY A 200 22.77 0.65 -5.95
N HIS A 201 23.17 1.90 -6.15
CA HIS A 201 23.01 2.59 -7.45
C HIS A 201 23.86 1.96 -8.57
N ARG A 202 25.04 1.41 -8.24
CA ARG A 202 25.92 0.79 -9.24
C ARG A 202 25.31 -0.47 -9.84
N TYR A 203 24.64 -1.27 -9.03
CA TYR A 203 24.09 -2.56 -9.44
C TYR A 203 22.60 -2.53 -9.83
N GLU A 204 21.91 -1.45 -9.53
CA GLU A 204 20.50 -1.26 -9.88
C GLU A 204 20.20 -1.50 -11.38
N PRO A 205 20.97 -0.94 -12.35
CA PRO A 205 20.76 -1.21 -13.76
C PRO A 205 20.93 -2.70 -14.14
N LEU A 206 21.87 -3.39 -13.50
CA LEU A 206 22.09 -4.81 -13.74
C LEU A 206 20.93 -5.65 -13.18
N SER A 207 20.38 -5.26 -12.04
CA SER A 207 19.19 -5.89 -11.45
C SER A 207 17.97 -5.70 -12.34
N ILE A 208 17.77 -4.51 -12.89
CA ILE A 208 16.70 -4.23 -13.86
C ILE A 208 16.88 -5.05 -15.12
N MET A 209 18.07 -5.15 -15.68
CA MET A 209 18.35 -5.99 -16.86
C MET A 209 18.04 -7.48 -16.59
N HIS A 210 18.37 -7.97 -15.38
CA HIS A 210 18.04 -9.33 -14.96
C HIS A 210 16.52 -9.52 -14.88
N TYR A 211 15.83 -8.61 -14.24
CA TYR A 211 14.37 -8.61 -14.13
C TYR A 211 13.68 -8.59 -15.51
N GLU A 212 14.11 -7.70 -16.41
CA GLU A 212 13.59 -7.63 -17.78
C GLU A 212 13.74 -8.96 -18.54
N LYS A 213 14.90 -9.60 -18.37
CA LYS A 213 15.19 -10.89 -19.00
C LYS A 213 14.32 -12.01 -18.44
N ASP A 214 14.21 -12.10 -17.11
CA ASP A 214 13.49 -13.18 -16.43
C ASP A 214 11.99 -13.13 -16.69
N PHE A 215 11.44 -11.93 -16.74
CA PHE A 215 10.00 -11.73 -16.95
C PHE A 215 9.62 -11.33 -18.38
N ASN A 216 10.59 -11.33 -19.30
CA ASN A 216 10.40 -10.94 -20.69
C ASN A 216 9.58 -9.65 -20.84
N THR A 217 9.99 -8.61 -20.11
CA THR A 217 9.32 -7.33 -20.03
C THR A 217 10.28 -6.18 -20.29
N LYS A 218 9.77 -4.95 -20.25
CA LYS A 218 10.55 -3.71 -20.31
C LYS A 218 10.19 -2.80 -19.15
N VAL A 219 11.21 -2.25 -18.51
CA VAL A 219 11.10 -1.32 -17.40
C VAL A 219 11.47 0.08 -17.90
N GLY A 220 10.57 1.03 -17.71
CA GLY A 220 10.82 2.44 -17.98
C GLY A 220 11.29 3.16 -16.73
N GLU A 221 12.19 4.12 -16.92
CA GLU A 221 12.65 5.02 -15.87
C GLU A 221 11.65 6.15 -15.68
N PHE A 222 11.33 6.46 -14.43
CA PHE A 222 10.48 7.57 -14.05
C PHE A 222 11.11 8.33 -12.90
N GLY A 223 10.88 9.63 -12.84
CA GLY A 223 11.42 10.51 -11.80
C GLY A 223 10.63 10.43 -10.49
N CYS A 224 10.66 11.53 -9.77
CA CYS A 224 9.94 11.67 -8.50
C CYS A 224 8.70 12.54 -8.70
N ILE A 225 7.54 12.05 -8.31
CA ILE A 225 6.28 12.80 -8.39
C ILE A 225 5.69 13.09 -7.01
N LYS A 226 4.79 14.07 -6.96
CA LYS A 226 3.97 14.39 -5.76
C LYS A 226 2.67 13.63 -5.83
N HIS A 227 2.19 13.18 -4.68
CA HIS A 227 0.84 12.62 -4.56
C HIS A 227 -0.23 13.62 -5.05
N SER A 228 -1.26 13.12 -5.72
CA SER A 228 -2.30 13.97 -6.35
C SER A 228 -3.06 14.83 -5.33
N ILE A 229 -3.35 14.32 -4.14
CA ILE A 229 -4.07 14.98 -3.05
C ILE A 229 -3.09 15.49 -1.99
N HIS A 230 -2.27 14.61 -1.42
CA HIS A 230 -1.35 14.91 -0.32
C HIS A 230 0.01 15.41 -0.85
N LYS A 231 0.09 16.66 -1.27
CA LYS A 231 1.25 17.24 -1.96
C LYS A 231 2.58 17.16 -1.23
N PHE A 232 2.58 16.86 0.06
CA PHE A 232 3.79 16.64 0.84
C PHE A 232 4.35 15.21 0.67
N LEU A 233 3.56 14.23 0.18
CA LEU A 233 4.04 12.89 -0.12
C LEU A 233 4.66 12.83 -1.51
N ARG A 234 5.79 12.13 -1.63
CA ARG A 234 6.56 12.03 -2.87
C ARG A 234 7.17 10.65 -3.04
N ALA A 235 7.18 10.15 -4.25
CA ALA A 235 7.76 8.85 -4.54
C ALA A 235 8.46 8.82 -5.88
N SER A 236 9.57 8.06 -5.93
CA SER A 236 10.32 7.69 -7.11
C SER A 236 10.52 6.19 -7.05
N PRO A 237 9.90 5.38 -7.91
CA PRO A 237 10.23 3.97 -8.04
C PRO A 237 11.56 3.81 -8.79
N ASP A 238 12.18 2.65 -8.69
CA ASP A 238 13.36 2.32 -9.49
C ASP A 238 12.97 2.00 -10.95
N GLY A 239 11.68 1.72 -11.19
CA GLY A 239 11.12 1.61 -12.53
C GLY A 239 9.64 1.25 -12.54
N ILE A 240 9.05 1.28 -13.73
CA ILE A 240 7.67 0.82 -13.98
C ILE A 240 7.68 -0.07 -15.23
N ASN A 241 6.98 -1.18 -15.20
CA ASN A 241 6.82 -2.03 -16.38
C ASN A 241 6.00 -1.33 -17.46
N ILE A 242 6.60 -1.16 -18.64
CA ILE A 242 6.03 -0.38 -19.75
C ILE A 242 5.67 -1.22 -20.98
N ASP A 243 5.83 -2.54 -20.94
CA ASP A 243 5.43 -3.42 -22.02
C ASP A 243 3.93 -3.78 -21.92
N PRO A 244 3.07 -3.23 -22.78
CA PRO A 244 1.63 -3.45 -22.70
C PRO A 244 1.20 -4.86 -23.10
N THR A 245 2.10 -5.69 -23.60
CA THR A 245 1.84 -7.09 -23.96
C THR A 245 2.16 -8.05 -22.82
N ASN A 246 2.86 -7.56 -21.78
CA ASN A 246 3.24 -8.33 -20.61
C ASN A 246 2.18 -8.21 -19.50
N ASP A 247 1.99 -9.28 -18.74
CA ASP A 247 1.05 -9.34 -17.62
C ASP A 247 1.45 -8.43 -16.44
N ARG A 248 2.72 -7.97 -16.42
CA ARG A 248 3.26 -7.02 -15.44
C ARG A 248 3.11 -5.55 -15.84
N TYR A 249 2.44 -5.26 -16.94
CA TYR A 249 2.27 -3.88 -17.40
C TYR A 249 1.68 -2.98 -16.32
N GLY A 250 2.37 -1.88 -16.02
CA GLY A 250 1.98 -0.93 -14.97
C GLY A 250 2.46 -1.28 -13.56
N ARG A 251 3.15 -2.41 -13.35
CA ARG A 251 3.76 -2.69 -12.05
C ARG A 251 4.97 -1.81 -11.80
N LEU A 252 5.03 -1.25 -10.60
CA LEU A 252 6.24 -0.65 -10.08
C LEU A 252 7.32 -1.70 -9.85
N VAL A 253 8.57 -1.30 -9.90
CA VAL A 253 9.72 -2.13 -9.53
C VAL A 253 10.52 -1.39 -8.49
N GLU A 254 10.80 -2.05 -7.36
CA GLU A 254 11.70 -1.56 -6.30
C GLU A 254 12.86 -2.54 -6.18
N VAL A 255 14.07 -2.03 -6.32
CA VAL A 255 15.31 -2.81 -6.32
C VAL A 255 16.09 -2.58 -5.04
N LYS A 256 16.60 -3.65 -4.46
CA LYS A 256 17.57 -3.60 -3.36
C LYS A 256 18.76 -4.51 -3.66
N ASN A 257 19.94 -3.97 -3.46
CA ASN A 257 21.22 -4.69 -3.66
C ASN A 257 21.95 -4.81 -2.30
N PRO A 258 21.45 -5.63 -1.36
CA PRO A 258 22.09 -5.77 -0.05
C PRO A 258 23.41 -6.52 -0.19
N THR A 259 24.43 -6.08 0.61
CA THR A 259 25.78 -6.67 0.60
C THR A 259 25.95 -7.79 1.62
N SER A 260 25.14 -7.85 2.66
CA SER A 260 25.35 -8.75 3.80
C SER A 260 24.09 -9.43 4.34
N ARG A 261 22.92 -9.10 3.78
CA ARG A 261 21.64 -9.69 4.20
C ARG A 261 21.43 -11.06 3.54
N VAL A 262 20.84 -11.99 4.29
CA VAL A 262 20.30 -13.23 3.72
C VAL A 262 18.99 -12.91 3.00
N LEU A 263 18.88 -13.31 1.75
CA LEU A 263 17.66 -13.12 0.96
C LEU A 263 16.70 -14.26 1.25
N ASP A 264 15.59 -13.95 1.88
CA ASP A 264 14.52 -14.90 2.24
C ASP A 264 13.23 -14.68 1.42
N GLY A 265 13.25 -13.70 0.51
CA GLY A 265 12.10 -13.31 -0.31
C GLY A 265 11.07 -12.47 0.43
N VAL A 266 11.35 -12.06 1.67
CA VAL A 266 10.47 -11.21 2.48
C VAL A 266 11.07 -9.82 2.59
N PRO A 267 10.41 -8.75 2.10
CA PRO A 267 10.91 -7.40 2.24
C PRO A 267 10.93 -6.97 3.70
N GLU A 268 11.99 -6.27 4.11
CA GLU A 268 12.00 -5.61 5.40
C GLU A 268 10.83 -4.62 5.52
N LYS A 269 10.33 -4.41 6.74
CA LYS A 269 9.20 -3.50 7.02
C LYS A 269 9.40 -2.11 6.39
N ALA A 270 10.62 -1.59 6.41
CA ALA A 270 10.96 -0.30 5.80
C ALA A 270 10.76 -0.30 4.27
N TYR A 271 11.13 -1.37 3.58
CA TYR A 271 10.95 -1.51 2.13
C TYR A 271 9.49 -1.74 1.78
N TRP A 272 8.78 -2.53 2.60
CA TRP A 272 7.35 -2.72 2.42
C TRP A 272 6.59 -1.39 2.52
N VAL A 273 6.87 -0.58 3.56
CA VAL A 273 6.28 0.76 3.73
C VAL A 273 6.62 1.68 2.56
N GLN A 274 7.86 1.61 2.05
CA GLN A 274 8.29 2.37 0.88
C GLN A 274 7.45 2.02 -0.35
N MET A 275 7.28 0.74 -0.65
CA MET A 275 6.49 0.26 -1.79
C MET A 275 5.01 0.64 -1.68
N GLN A 276 4.41 0.55 -0.48
CA GLN A 276 3.03 0.99 -0.26
C GLN A 276 2.85 2.48 -0.60
N MET A 277 3.77 3.32 -0.16
CA MET A 277 3.72 4.74 -0.49
C MET A 277 4.00 5.01 -1.97
N GLN A 278 4.86 4.23 -2.61
CA GLN A 278 5.09 4.35 -4.06
C GLN A 278 3.81 4.03 -4.82
N MET A 279 3.15 2.92 -4.52
CA MET A 279 1.88 2.55 -5.15
C MET A 279 0.81 3.63 -4.94
N GLU A 280 0.71 4.18 -3.73
CA GLU A 280 -0.24 5.26 -3.41
C GLU A 280 0.04 6.54 -4.21
N VAL A 281 1.29 7.00 -4.23
CA VAL A 281 1.67 8.25 -4.92
C VAL A 281 1.51 8.13 -6.44
N TRP A 282 1.83 6.95 -7.01
CA TRP A 282 1.72 6.67 -8.44
C TRP A 282 0.32 6.18 -8.84
N ASP A 283 -0.56 5.96 -7.86
CA ASP A 283 -1.89 5.40 -8.08
C ASP A 283 -1.84 4.13 -8.95
N LEU A 284 -0.92 3.21 -8.59
CA LEU A 284 -0.72 1.91 -9.22
C LEU A 284 -0.83 0.82 -8.14
N ASP A 285 -1.38 -0.33 -8.51
CA ASP A 285 -1.82 -1.33 -7.54
C ASP A 285 -0.80 -2.44 -7.26
N GLU A 286 0.25 -2.53 -8.05
CA GLU A 286 1.23 -3.61 -7.96
C GLU A 286 2.66 -3.05 -7.91
N CYS A 287 3.50 -3.67 -7.08
CA CYS A 287 4.93 -3.40 -7.02
C CYS A 287 5.70 -4.72 -6.88
N ASP A 288 6.61 -4.97 -7.81
CA ASP A 288 7.54 -6.08 -7.72
C ASP A 288 8.77 -5.67 -6.92
N PHE A 289 9.09 -6.43 -5.88
CA PHE A 289 10.27 -6.23 -5.06
C PHE A 289 11.39 -7.16 -5.49
N LEU A 290 12.49 -6.59 -5.91
CA LEU A 290 13.65 -7.31 -6.42
C LEU A 290 14.85 -7.15 -5.49
N GLU A 291 15.29 -8.23 -4.86
CA GLU A 291 16.56 -8.27 -4.12
C GLU A 291 17.60 -9.08 -4.89
N THR A 292 18.75 -8.47 -5.14
CA THR A 292 19.88 -9.12 -5.83
C THR A 292 21.19 -8.91 -5.08
N THR A 293 22.06 -9.91 -5.15
CA THR A 293 23.43 -9.82 -4.63
C THR A 293 24.42 -10.06 -5.75
N PHE A 294 25.47 -9.24 -5.80
CA PHE A 294 26.51 -9.33 -6.80
C PHE A 294 27.84 -9.70 -6.14
N LYS A 295 28.60 -10.56 -6.82
CA LYS A 295 29.99 -10.85 -6.48
C LYS A 295 30.89 -10.26 -7.56
N GLU A 296 31.83 -9.44 -7.18
CA GLU A 296 32.90 -9.00 -8.07
C GLU A 296 33.94 -10.11 -8.11
N TYR A 297 34.33 -10.51 -9.31
CA TYR A 297 35.49 -11.36 -9.51
C TYR A 297 36.68 -10.42 -9.78
N GLU A 298 37.77 -10.61 -9.04
CA GLU A 298 39.03 -9.98 -9.41
C GLU A 298 39.44 -10.55 -10.78
N ASP A 299 39.75 -9.69 -11.75
CA ASP A 299 40.33 -10.13 -13.04
C ASP A 299 41.59 -10.88 -12.72
N GLU A 300 41.56 -12.22 -12.75
CA GLU A 300 42.75 -12.99 -12.91
C GLU A 300 43.26 -12.66 -14.32
N GLY A 301 44.24 -11.72 -14.38
CA GLY A 301 44.75 -11.19 -15.60
C GLY A 301 45.01 -12.34 -16.58
N VAL A 302 44.41 -12.22 -17.76
CA VAL A 302 44.72 -13.08 -18.88
C VAL A 302 46.23 -12.84 -19.17
N VAL A 303 47.06 -13.77 -18.71
CA VAL A 303 48.48 -13.87 -19.08
C VAL A 303 48.60 -14.37 -20.52
#